data_27b328c57fe8bc2c644eeed53915e08a
#
_entry.id   27b328c57fe8bc2c644eeed53915e08a
#
_cell.length_a   1.000
_cell.length_b   1.000
_cell.length_c   1.000
_cell.angle_alpha   90.00
_cell.angle_beta   90.00
_cell.angle_gamma   90.00
#
_symmetry.space_group_name_H-M   'P 1'
#
loop_
_entity.id
_entity.type
_entity.pdbx_description
1 polymer ?
#
loop_
_entity_poly.entity_id
_entity_poly.type
_entity_poly.pdbx_seq_one_letter_code
_entity_poly.pdbx_strand_id
1 'polypeptide(L)' 'MIPKTIFERLVGNDVYIYIRNMDREFGGILDSITKDDIAVLKDKYNNLIHIPLDIIDVITERR' A
#
# COMPACT_ATOMS: atom_id res chain seq x y z
N MET A 1 -2.09 -11.97 7.63
CA MET A 1 -1.63 -11.08 6.54
C MET A 1 -2.66 -11.05 5.43
N ILE A 2 -2.85 -9.89 4.84
CA ILE A 2 -3.72 -9.74 3.69
C ILE A 2 -3.11 -10.51 2.51
N PRO A 3 -3.87 -11.34 1.78
CA PRO A 3 -3.32 -12.04 0.63
C PRO A 3 -2.72 -11.10 -0.41
N LYS A 4 -1.59 -11.49 -0.97
CA LYS A 4 -0.88 -10.67 -1.95
C LYS A 4 -1.75 -10.33 -3.16
N THR A 5 -2.65 -11.24 -3.55
CA THR A 5 -3.55 -11.03 -4.69
C THR A 5 -4.46 -9.81 -4.50
N ILE A 6 -4.81 -9.47 -3.26
CA ILE A 6 -5.60 -8.27 -2.98
C ILE A 6 -4.79 -7.03 -3.33
N PHE A 7 -3.53 -6.98 -2.90
CA PHE A 7 -2.67 -5.85 -3.23
C PHE A 7 -2.47 -5.73 -4.74
N GLU A 8 -2.22 -6.85 -5.41
CA GLU A 8 -2.00 -6.86 -6.86
C GLU A 8 -3.22 -6.34 -7.62
N ARG A 9 -4.41 -6.64 -7.11
CA ARG A 9 -5.66 -6.19 -7.72
C ARG A 9 -5.84 -4.67 -7.59
N LEU A 10 -5.26 -4.07 -6.56
CA LEU A 10 -5.40 -2.66 -6.27
C LEU A 10 -4.33 -1.79 -6.91
N VAL A 11 -3.36 -2.38 -7.60
CA VAL A 11 -2.31 -1.62 -8.30
C VAL A 11 -2.96 -0.65 -9.30
N GLY A 12 -2.51 0.60 -9.28
CA GLY A 12 -3.07 1.66 -10.10
C GLY A 12 -4.18 2.45 -9.44
N ASN A 13 -4.70 1.98 -8.32
CA ASN A 13 -5.79 2.65 -7.62
C ASN A 13 -5.28 3.51 -6.47
N ASP A 14 -6.09 4.50 -6.11
CA ASP A 14 -5.82 5.36 -4.96
C ASP A 14 -6.24 4.61 -3.70
N VAL A 15 -5.33 4.45 -2.75
CA VAL A 15 -5.56 3.64 -1.55
C VAL A 15 -5.06 4.33 -0.30
N TYR A 16 -5.60 3.89 0.85
CA TYR A 16 -5.05 4.19 2.17
C TYR A 16 -4.52 2.90 2.77
N ILE A 17 -3.31 2.94 3.31
CA ILE A 17 -2.65 1.79 3.93
C ILE A 17 -2.40 2.09 5.39
N TYR A 18 -2.82 1.16 6.26
CA TYR A 18 -2.64 1.25 7.70
C TYR A 18 -1.59 0.23 8.12
N ILE A 19 -0.56 0.70 8.79
CA ILE A 19 0.59 -0.10 9.19
C ILE A 19 0.45 -0.49 10.65
N ARG A 20 0.85 -1.72 10.96
CA ARG A 20 0.84 -2.25 12.33
C ARG A 20 1.54 -1.31 13.30
N ASN A 21 0.89 -1.04 14.44
CA ASN A 21 1.43 -0.22 15.53
C ASN A 21 1.68 1.24 15.17
N MET A 22 1.03 1.73 14.11
CA MET A 22 1.10 3.15 13.77
C MET A 22 -0.28 3.77 13.81
N ASP A 23 -0.37 5.03 14.23
CA ASP A 23 -1.63 5.74 14.42
C ASP A 23 -2.09 6.49 13.19
N ARG A 24 -1.40 6.33 12.07
CA ARG A 24 -1.74 7.08 10.87
C ARG A 24 -1.74 6.16 9.66
N GLU A 25 -2.46 6.60 8.62
CA GLU A 25 -2.46 5.94 7.34
C GLU A 25 -1.48 6.60 6.38
N PHE A 26 -1.08 5.82 5.37
CA PHE A 26 -0.38 6.34 4.21
C PHE A 26 -1.32 6.32 3.03
N GLY A 27 -1.51 7.47 2.38
CA GLY A 27 -2.40 7.60 1.23
C GLY A 27 -1.63 7.85 -0.05
N GLY A 28 -2.14 7.33 -1.15
CA GLY A 28 -1.55 7.54 -2.47
C GLY A 28 -1.98 6.50 -3.46
N ILE A 29 -1.34 6.50 -4.61
CA ILE A 29 -1.60 5.52 -5.65
C ILE A 29 -0.67 4.33 -5.44
N LEU A 30 -1.24 3.13 -5.40
CA LEU A 30 -0.45 1.91 -5.30
C LEU A 30 0.21 1.67 -6.66
N ASP A 31 1.48 2.00 -6.75
CA ASP A 31 2.22 1.98 -8.01
C ASP A 31 2.53 0.55 -8.45
N SER A 32 3.03 -0.26 -7.54
CA SER A 32 3.42 -1.63 -7.87
C SER A 32 3.63 -2.45 -6.61
N ILE A 33 3.70 -3.77 -6.81
CA ILE A 33 4.11 -4.72 -5.77
C ILE A 33 5.36 -5.42 -6.29
N THR A 34 6.44 -5.36 -5.53
CA THR A 34 7.69 -5.98 -5.96
C THR A 34 7.67 -7.49 -5.72
N LYS A 35 8.59 -8.19 -6.35
CA LYS A 35 8.75 -9.64 -6.12
C LYS A 35 9.20 -9.98 -4.70
N ASP A 36 9.71 -8.99 -3.97
CA ASP A 36 10.14 -9.15 -2.58
C ASP A 36 9.03 -8.80 -1.58
N ASP A 37 7.79 -8.72 -2.07
CA ASP A 37 6.60 -8.43 -1.25
C ASP A 37 6.67 -7.05 -0.60
N ILE A 38 7.09 -6.06 -1.37
CA ILE A 38 7.09 -4.66 -0.97
C ILE A 38 6.04 -3.91 -1.79
N ALA A 39 5.15 -3.20 -1.12
CA ALA A 39 4.21 -2.30 -1.77
C ALA A 39 4.91 -0.97 -2.03
N VAL A 40 4.83 -0.48 -3.26
CA VAL A 40 5.37 0.83 -3.62
C VAL A 40 4.20 1.77 -3.79
N LEU A 41 4.11 2.76 -2.90
CA LEU A 41 3.04 3.74 -2.88
C LEU A 41 3.58 5.08 -3.34
N LYS A 42 2.86 5.74 -4.25
CA LYS A 42 3.25 7.04 -4.75
C LYS A 42 2.32 8.10 -4.15
N ASP A 43 2.86 9.00 -3.36
CA ASP A 43 2.05 10.02 -2.71
C ASP A 43 1.77 11.21 -3.65
N LYS A 44 1.03 12.20 -3.14
CA LYS A 44 0.63 13.36 -3.94
C LYS A 44 1.80 14.26 -4.33
N TYR A 45 2.95 14.08 -3.68
CA TYR A 45 4.17 14.84 -3.99
C TYR A 45 5.12 14.05 -4.89
N ASN A 46 4.68 12.93 -5.45
CA ASN A 46 5.47 12.03 -6.30
C ASN A 46 6.59 11.31 -5.54
N ASN A 47 6.50 11.23 -4.21
CA ASN A 47 7.44 10.44 -3.42
C ASN A 47 7.03 8.98 -3.47
N LEU A 48 8.00 8.09 -3.61
CA LEU A 48 7.74 6.66 -3.55
C LEU A 48 7.97 6.16 -2.13
N ILE A 49 6.96 5.51 -1.57
CA ILE A 49 7.01 4.97 -0.22
C ILE A 49 7.01 3.45 -0.33
N HIS A 50 8.01 2.80 0.24
CA HIS A 50 8.17 1.35 0.17
C HIS A 50 7.74 0.74 1.49
N ILE A 51 6.72 -0.11 1.46
CA ILE A 51 6.12 -0.69 2.66
C ILE A 51 6.09 -2.22 2.52
N PRO A 52 6.74 -2.95 3.42
CA PRO A 52 6.63 -4.41 3.41
C PRO A 52 5.19 -4.86 3.59
N LEU A 53 4.74 -5.83 2.80
CA LEU A 53 3.35 -6.28 2.85
C LEU A 53 2.98 -6.88 4.21
N ASP A 54 3.93 -7.52 4.88
CA ASP A 54 3.65 -8.23 6.13
C ASP A 54 3.33 -7.31 7.33
N ILE A 55 3.61 -6.02 7.21
CA ILE A 55 3.26 -5.06 8.28
C ILE A 55 2.02 -4.24 7.96
N ILE A 56 1.39 -4.48 6.81
CA ILE A 56 0.15 -3.78 6.44
C ILE A 56 -1.03 -4.52 7.04
N ASP A 57 -1.74 -3.86 7.94
CA ASP A 57 -2.90 -4.46 8.60
C ASP A 57 -4.20 -4.23 7.83
N VAL A 58 -4.35 -3.06 7.22
CA VAL A 58 -5.57 -2.71 6.49
C VAL A 58 -5.19 -1.94 5.23
N ILE A 59 -5.86 -2.24 4.14
CA ILE A 59 -5.78 -1.43 2.93
C ILE A 59 -7.19 -1.10 2.50
N THR A 60 -7.45 0.18 2.24
CA THR A 60 -8.75 0.68 1.83
C THR A 60 -8.63 1.33 0.47
N GLU A 61 -9.46 0.89 -0.47
CA GLU A 61 -9.52 1.53 -1.77
C GLU A 61 -10.30 2.82 -1.65
N ARG A 62 -9.68 3.91 -2.07
CA ARG A 62 -10.32 5.22 -2.03
C ARG A 62 -11.17 5.41 -3.29
N ARG A 63 -12.39 5.85 -3.10
CA ARG A 63 -13.31 6.10 -4.20
C ARG A 63 -13.73 7.54 -4.28
#